data_75c8a5cb3652bdf253b1dd791018e2ee
#
_entry.id   75c8a5cb3652bdf253b1dd791018e2ee
#
_cell.length_a   1.000
_cell.length_b   1.000
_cell.length_c   1.000
_cell.angle_alpha   90.00
_cell.angle_beta   90.00
_cell.angle_gamma   90.00
#
_symmetry.space_group_name_H-M   'P 1'
#
loop_
_entity.id
_entity.type
_entity.pdbx_description
1 polymer ?
#
loop_
_entity_poly.entity_id
_entity_poly.type
_entity_poly.pdbx_seq_one_letter_code
_entity_poly.pdbx_strand_id
1 'polypeptide(L)'
;VAWKVGGIPPHLRDTLGQDWVTGPIYSKRQAFAANGPVRMAVFEGGFAAVEAEIVLELGDVSDLKTDEPTADEIIPFISSCYIGVEIASSPMPDINVIGPLAVISDFGNNHGMIVGRKIEDWSPERLSSIEVKTYVEDELVGAANPPAPPAGPMGAAAFLVGNLTRRGRPIPSGLRISSGALTGIHDVTVGQHSKVLFDGVGEIDIEIVALDE
;
A
#
# COMPACT_ATOMS: atom_id res chain seq x y z
N VAL A 1 -4.06 5.50 -12.78
CA VAL A 1 -2.80 5.31 -12.05
C VAL A 1 -3.11 5.44 -10.57
N ALA A 2 -2.60 4.55 -9.75
CA ALA A 2 -2.56 4.67 -8.30
C ALA A 2 -1.09 4.86 -7.86
N TRP A 3 -0.86 5.06 -6.59
CA TRP A 3 0.48 5.22 -6.03
C TRP A 3 0.62 4.39 -4.75
N LYS A 4 1.79 3.80 -4.56
CA LYS A 4 2.17 3.22 -3.27
C LYS A 4 2.96 4.22 -2.46
N VAL A 5 2.87 4.13 -1.15
CA VAL A 5 3.70 4.84 -0.19
C VAL A 5 4.21 3.84 0.84
N GLY A 6 5.51 3.71 0.96
CA GLY A 6 6.16 2.82 1.92
C GLY A 6 7.05 3.59 2.89
N GLY A 7 7.11 3.15 4.13
CA GLY A 7 7.98 3.76 5.15
C GLY A 7 9.45 3.42 4.91
N ILE A 8 10.33 4.42 5.05
CA ILE A 8 11.78 4.19 5.10
C ILE A 8 12.17 3.70 6.50
N PRO A 9 13.02 2.65 6.61
CA PRO A 9 13.53 2.20 7.90
C PRO A 9 14.11 3.36 8.73
N PRO A 10 13.80 3.48 10.02
CA PRO A 10 14.16 4.64 10.84
C PRO A 10 15.65 5.02 10.78
N HIS A 11 16.54 4.04 10.76
CA HIS A 11 18.00 4.27 10.72
C HIS A 11 18.51 4.86 9.40
N LEU A 12 17.68 4.91 8.35
CA LEU A 12 18.03 5.48 7.05
C LEU A 12 17.40 6.85 6.80
N ARG A 13 16.40 7.24 7.60
CA ARG A 13 15.62 8.47 7.38
C ARG A 13 16.47 9.72 7.41
N ASP A 14 17.34 9.85 8.42
CA ASP A 14 18.24 11.01 8.56
C ASP A 14 19.20 11.11 7.36
N THR A 15 19.73 9.98 6.88
CA THR A 15 20.64 9.93 5.74
C THR A 15 19.95 10.31 4.44
N LEU A 16 18.71 9.88 4.25
CA LEU A 16 17.94 10.11 3.03
C LEU A 16 17.11 11.41 3.08
N GLY A 17 16.97 12.01 4.25
CA GLY A 17 16.15 13.22 4.46
C GLY A 17 14.66 13.01 4.17
N GLN A 18 14.19 11.77 4.28
CA GLN A 18 12.81 11.38 3.95
C GLN A 18 12.33 10.26 4.87
N ASP A 19 11.06 10.30 5.22
CA ASP A 19 10.40 9.23 6.00
C ASP A 19 9.75 8.16 5.12
N TRP A 20 9.50 8.48 3.85
CA TRP A 20 8.70 7.68 2.94
C TRP A 20 9.32 7.57 1.56
N VAL A 21 9.02 6.46 0.88
CA VAL A 21 9.24 6.26 -0.56
C VAL A 21 7.89 6.15 -1.25
N THR A 22 7.84 6.48 -2.55
CA THR A 22 6.62 6.34 -3.35
C THR A 22 6.94 5.85 -4.75
N GLY A 23 6.02 5.09 -5.31
CA GLY A 23 6.09 4.58 -6.68
C GLY A 23 4.70 4.51 -7.33
N PRO A 24 4.61 4.61 -8.66
CA PRO A 24 3.35 4.51 -9.38
C PRO A 24 2.85 3.06 -9.45
N ILE A 25 1.55 2.88 -9.32
CA ILE A 25 0.86 1.60 -9.57
C ILE A 25 0.05 1.78 -10.86
N TYR A 26 0.47 1.10 -11.92
CA TYR A 26 -0.20 1.19 -13.22
C TYR A 26 -1.55 0.47 -13.22
N SER A 27 -2.48 0.92 -14.06
CA SER A 27 -3.85 0.38 -14.10
C SER A 27 -3.91 -1.13 -14.36
N LYS A 28 -3.00 -1.66 -15.17
CA LYS A 28 -2.90 -3.11 -15.44
C LYS A 28 -2.42 -3.94 -14.25
N ARG A 29 -1.92 -3.28 -13.20
CA ARG A 29 -1.43 -3.88 -11.95
C ARG A 29 -2.42 -3.70 -10.80
N GLN A 30 -3.61 -3.19 -11.07
CA GLN A 30 -4.68 -3.06 -10.08
C GLN A 30 -5.70 -4.18 -10.31
N ALA A 31 -5.93 -4.97 -9.29
CA ALA A 31 -6.97 -5.98 -9.23
C ALA A 31 -8.06 -5.55 -8.22
N PHE A 32 -9.24 -6.15 -8.33
CA PHE A 32 -10.34 -5.91 -7.42
C PHE A 32 -10.76 -7.24 -6.83
N ALA A 33 -10.80 -7.33 -5.50
CA ALA A 33 -11.27 -8.53 -4.84
C ALA A 33 -12.76 -8.75 -5.15
N ALA A 34 -13.06 -9.97 -5.58
CA ALA A 34 -14.40 -10.44 -5.87
C ALA A 34 -14.64 -11.75 -5.11
N ASN A 35 -15.55 -12.58 -5.60
CA ASN A 35 -15.76 -13.90 -5.02
C ASN A 35 -14.62 -14.86 -5.41
N GLY A 36 -13.81 -15.25 -4.43
CA GLY A 36 -12.70 -16.19 -4.59
C GLY A 36 -11.32 -15.51 -4.66
N PRO A 37 -10.25 -16.34 -4.73
CA PRO A 37 -8.89 -15.84 -4.71
C PRO A 37 -8.54 -14.93 -5.89
N VAL A 38 -7.80 -13.86 -5.61
CA VAL A 38 -7.24 -12.98 -6.64
C VAL A 38 -5.87 -13.53 -7.05
N ARG A 39 -5.71 -13.83 -8.34
CA ARG A 39 -4.42 -14.30 -8.88
C ARG A 39 -3.50 -13.12 -9.12
N MET A 40 -2.34 -13.11 -8.44
CA MET A 40 -1.35 -12.04 -8.55
C MET A 40 -0.03 -12.62 -9.03
N ALA A 41 0.44 -12.10 -10.17
CA ALA A 41 1.68 -12.55 -10.78
C ALA A 41 2.89 -11.90 -10.10
N VAL A 42 3.98 -12.67 -9.93
CA VAL A 42 5.25 -12.21 -9.37
C VAL A 42 6.42 -12.75 -10.20
N PHE A 43 7.59 -12.14 -10.05
CA PHE A 43 8.82 -12.62 -10.67
C PHE A 43 9.29 -13.91 -9.98
N GLU A 44 9.23 -15.03 -10.67
CA GLU A 44 9.75 -16.30 -10.16
C GLU A 44 11.29 -16.22 -10.00
N GLY A 45 11.78 -16.61 -8.82
CA GLY A 45 13.21 -16.49 -8.48
C GLY A 45 13.69 -15.08 -8.15
N GLY A 46 12.82 -14.08 -8.23
CA GLY A 46 13.04 -12.73 -7.74
C GLY A 46 12.56 -12.53 -6.31
N PHE A 47 12.37 -11.29 -5.90
CA PHE A 47 11.68 -10.94 -4.66
C PHE A 47 10.17 -10.92 -4.87
N ALA A 48 9.41 -11.46 -3.92
CA ALA A 48 7.97 -11.29 -3.87
C ALA A 48 7.46 -11.27 -2.42
N ALA A 49 6.48 -10.41 -2.14
CA ALA A 49 5.86 -10.31 -0.83
C ALA A 49 4.40 -9.83 -0.92
N VAL A 50 3.62 -10.16 0.12
CA VAL A 50 2.29 -9.61 0.35
C VAL A 50 2.32 -8.62 1.51
N GLU A 51 1.65 -7.49 1.36
CA GLU A 51 1.58 -6.42 2.33
C GLU A 51 0.12 -6.00 2.53
N ALA A 52 -0.43 -6.24 3.73
CA ALA A 52 -1.77 -5.78 4.07
C ALA A 52 -1.80 -4.27 4.22
N GLU A 53 -2.77 -3.59 3.62
CA GLU A 53 -2.82 -2.13 3.58
C GLU A 53 -4.25 -1.59 3.66
N ILE A 54 -4.39 -0.31 4.02
CA ILE A 54 -5.58 0.47 3.71
C ILE A 54 -5.35 1.16 2.36
N VAL A 55 -6.26 0.98 1.43
CA VAL A 55 -6.27 1.74 0.18
C VAL A 55 -7.17 2.95 0.34
N LEU A 56 -6.59 4.14 0.19
CA LEU A 56 -7.31 5.40 0.24
C LEU A 56 -7.67 5.85 -1.18
N GLU A 57 -8.80 6.51 -1.33
CA GLU A 57 -9.19 7.16 -2.58
C GLU A 57 -9.37 8.66 -2.35
N LEU A 58 -8.65 9.48 -3.10
CA LEU A 58 -8.76 10.93 -3.02
C LEU A 58 -10.01 11.45 -3.72
N GLY A 59 -10.64 12.45 -3.13
CA GLY A 59 -11.58 13.33 -3.79
C GLY A 59 -10.87 14.42 -4.60
N ASP A 60 -11.55 15.54 -4.78
CA ASP A 60 -10.97 16.73 -5.40
C ASP A 60 -10.10 17.48 -4.37
N VAL A 61 -8.82 17.61 -4.66
CA VAL A 61 -7.84 18.30 -3.81
C VAL A 61 -7.55 19.73 -4.24
N SER A 62 -8.32 20.29 -5.18
CA SER A 62 -8.11 21.65 -5.73
C SER A 62 -8.18 22.76 -4.67
N ASP A 63 -8.92 22.51 -3.60
CA ASP A 63 -9.06 23.45 -2.48
C ASP A 63 -7.97 23.31 -1.40
N LEU A 64 -7.07 22.35 -1.51
CA LEU A 64 -5.93 22.22 -0.61
C LEU A 64 -4.98 23.42 -0.79
N LYS A 65 -4.69 24.13 0.30
CA LYS A 65 -3.97 25.43 0.25
C LYS A 65 -2.47 25.32 0.52
N THR A 66 -1.96 24.12 0.67
CA THR A 66 -0.55 23.87 0.98
C THR A 66 0.02 22.77 0.08
N ASP A 67 1.30 22.85 -0.21
CA ASP A 67 2.08 21.80 -0.87
C ASP A 67 2.79 20.85 0.12
N GLU A 68 2.57 21.06 1.41
CA GLU A 68 3.04 20.21 2.51
C GLU A 68 1.90 19.95 3.52
N PRO A 69 0.84 19.23 3.09
CA PRO A 69 -0.30 18.98 3.98
C PRO A 69 0.10 18.08 5.14
N THR A 70 -0.49 18.36 6.29
CA THR A 70 -0.48 17.45 7.44
C THR A 70 -1.51 16.32 7.24
N ALA A 71 -1.42 15.28 8.07
CA ALA A 71 -2.40 14.21 8.09
C ALA A 71 -3.82 14.72 8.36
N ASP A 72 -3.98 15.70 9.23
CA ASP A 72 -5.30 16.28 9.55
C ASP A 72 -5.86 17.11 8.38
N GLU A 73 -5.00 17.83 7.68
CA GLU A 73 -5.41 18.64 6.52
C GLU A 73 -5.82 17.80 5.31
N ILE A 74 -5.30 16.56 5.18
CA ILE A 74 -5.65 15.68 4.06
C ILE A 74 -6.95 14.89 4.28
N ILE A 75 -7.37 14.64 5.53
CA ILE A 75 -8.57 13.88 5.88
C ILE A 75 -9.81 14.33 5.12
N PRO A 76 -10.14 15.64 5.02
CA PRO A 76 -11.34 16.10 4.30
C PRO A 76 -11.35 15.78 2.81
N PHE A 77 -10.20 15.46 2.23
CA PHE A 77 -10.03 15.15 0.82
C PHE A 77 -10.00 13.65 0.53
N ILE A 78 -10.09 12.79 1.55
CA ILE A 78 -10.24 11.35 1.36
C ILE A 78 -11.72 11.02 1.11
N SER A 79 -12.05 10.58 -0.10
CA SER A 79 -13.42 10.25 -0.49
C SER A 79 -13.87 8.87 -0.03
N SER A 80 -12.95 7.92 0.01
CA SER A 80 -13.24 6.53 0.39
C SER A 80 -12.00 5.82 0.92
N CYS A 81 -12.24 4.81 1.76
CA CYS A 81 -11.22 3.88 2.24
C CYS A 81 -11.64 2.45 1.92
N TYR A 82 -10.69 1.60 1.57
CA TYR A 82 -10.90 0.19 1.23
C TYR A 82 -9.89 -0.67 1.97
N ILE A 83 -10.25 -1.89 2.27
CA ILE A 83 -9.25 -2.91 2.60
C ILE A 83 -8.44 -3.22 1.34
N GLY A 84 -7.15 -3.51 1.48
CA GLY A 84 -6.32 -3.75 0.32
C GLY A 84 -5.08 -4.57 0.62
N VAL A 85 -4.41 -4.98 -0.44
CA VAL A 85 -3.13 -5.66 -0.39
C VAL A 85 -2.23 -5.12 -1.48
N GLU A 86 -1.01 -4.74 -1.12
CA GLU A 86 0.05 -4.54 -2.10
C GLU A 86 0.76 -5.87 -2.36
N ILE A 87 1.06 -6.13 -3.61
CA ILE A 87 1.99 -7.18 -4.03
C ILE A 87 3.28 -6.50 -4.41
N ALA A 88 4.30 -6.69 -3.58
CA ALA A 88 5.65 -6.29 -3.91
C ALA A 88 6.31 -7.41 -4.71
N SER A 89 6.98 -7.08 -5.80
CA SER A 89 7.81 -8.04 -6.53
C SER A 89 8.81 -7.34 -7.45
N SER A 90 10.01 -7.91 -7.52
CA SER A 90 11.12 -7.45 -8.34
C SER A 90 11.88 -8.63 -8.93
N PRO A 91 12.45 -8.51 -10.15
CA PRO A 91 13.37 -9.52 -10.65
C PRO A 91 14.68 -9.59 -9.86
N MET A 92 14.91 -8.63 -8.96
CA MET A 92 16.07 -8.52 -8.09
C MET A 92 15.76 -9.11 -6.71
N PRO A 93 16.26 -10.33 -6.37
CA PRO A 93 15.90 -10.98 -5.11
C PRO A 93 16.35 -10.20 -3.87
N ASP A 94 17.46 -9.47 -3.96
CA ASP A 94 18.06 -8.74 -2.85
C ASP A 94 17.65 -7.25 -2.79
N ILE A 95 16.58 -6.85 -3.48
CA ILE A 95 16.21 -5.43 -3.63
C ILE A 95 16.09 -4.69 -2.29
N ASN A 96 15.52 -5.33 -1.28
CA ASN A 96 15.36 -4.74 0.05
C ASN A 96 16.68 -4.66 0.84
N VAL A 97 17.63 -5.59 0.57
CA VAL A 97 18.98 -5.58 1.16
C VAL A 97 19.82 -4.45 0.57
N ILE A 98 19.69 -4.21 -0.75
CA ILE A 98 20.35 -3.09 -1.42
C ILE A 98 19.82 -1.75 -0.89
N GLY A 99 18.54 -1.69 -0.56
CA GLY A 99 17.93 -0.61 0.20
C GLY A 99 17.07 0.36 -0.60
N PRO A 100 16.64 1.47 0.02
CA PRO A 100 15.57 2.34 -0.50
C PRO A 100 15.83 2.92 -1.90
N LEU A 101 17.08 3.15 -2.28
CA LEU A 101 17.38 3.68 -3.61
C LEU A 101 17.12 2.65 -4.72
N ALA A 102 17.39 1.36 -4.46
CA ALA A 102 17.03 0.29 -5.38
C ALA A 102 15.49 0.16 -5.46
N VAL A 103 14.82 0.19 -4.32
CA VAL A 103 13.35 0.15 -4.23
C VAL A 103 12.72 1.28 -5.06
N ILE A 104 13.19 2.52 -4.92
CA ILE A 104 12.70 3.68 -5.71
C ILE A 104 12.94 3.47 -7.21
N SER A 105 14.10 2.91 -7.58
CA SER A 105 14.46 2.67 -8.97
C SER A 105 13.59 1.60 -9.65
N ASP A 106 12.95 0.74 -8.86
CA ASP A 106 12.02 -0.30 -9.31
C ASP A 106 10.58 -0.01 -8.85
N PHE A 107 10.05 1.16 -9.23
CA PHE A 107 8.68 1.60 -8.96
C PHE A 107 8.24 1.54 -7.49
N GLY A 108 9.17 1.62 -6.54
CA GLY A 108 8.91 1.41 -5.12
C GLY A 108 8.75 -0.07 -4.73
N ASN A 109 9.29 -0.99 -5.54
CA ASN A 109 9.10 -2.44 -5.43
C ASN A 109 7.64 -2.89 -5.62
N ASN A 110 6.80 -2.03 -6.23
CA ASN A 110 5.40 -2.36 -6.47
C ASN A 110 5.23 -3.19 -7.73
N HIS A 111 4.55 -4.32 -7.63
CA HIS A 111 4.14 -5.15 -8.75
C HIS A 111 2.63 -5.24 -8.92
N GLY A 112 1.86 -4.81 -7.93
CA GLY A 112 0.40 -4.77 -8.01
C GLY A 112 -0.29 -4.34 -6.73
N MET A 113 -1.57 -4.07 -6.86
CA MET A 113 -2.45 -3.72 -5.74
C MET A 113 -3.80 -4.40 -5.92
N ILE A 114 -4.32 -4.96 -4.85
CA ILE A 114 -5.69 -5.49 -4.78
C ILE A 114 -6.52 -4.50 -3.96
N VAL A 115 -7.62 -4.03 -4.56
CA VAL A 115 -8.63 -3.23 -3.87
C VAL A 115 -9.76 -4.14 -3.46
N GLY A 116 -10.00 -4.26 -2.18
CA GLY A 116 -11.07 -5.07 -1.61
C GLY A 116 -12.32 -4.28 -1.28
N ARG A 117 -13.04 -4.72 -0.25
CA ARG A 117 -14.27 -4.09 0.19
C ARG A 117 -14.06 -2.67 0.69
N LYS A 118 -15.00 -1.79 0.38
CA LYS A 118 -15.06 -0.45 0.96
C LYS A 118 -15.31 -0.53 2.47
N ILE A 119 -14.61 0.32 3.21
CA ILE A 119 -14.83 0.50 4.65
C ILE A 119 -15.90 1.58 4.79
N GLU A 120 -17.12 1.13 5.13
CA GLU A 120 -18.23 2.05 5.31
C GLU A 120 -18.06 2.87 6.59
N ASP A 121 -18.58 4.09 6.58
CA ASP A 121 -18.52 5.03 7.73
C ASP A 121 -17.11 5.16 8.30
N TRP A 122 -16.09 5.22 7.43
CA TRP A 122 -14.71 5.33 7.84
C TRP A 122 -14.43 6.65 8.58
N SER A 123 -13.59 6.58 9.57
CA SER A 123 -12.92 7.72 10.21
C SER A 123 -11.52 7.27 10.61
N PRO A 124 -10.59 8.18 10.95
CA PRO A 124 -9.28 7.79 11.46
C PRO A 124 -9.36 6.82 12.66
N GLU A 125 -10.29 7.06 13.58
CA GLU A 125 -10.50 6.22 14.77
C GLU A 125 -11.02 4.84 14.39
N ARG A 126 -11.98 4.77 13.45
CA ARG A 126 -12.49 3.50 12.94
C ARG A 126 -11.40 2.70 12.24
N LEU A 127 -10.60 3.34 11.36
CA LEU A 127 -9.47 2.67 10.72
C LEU A 127 -8.50 2.09 11.74
N SER A 128 -8.11 2.87 12.75
CA SER A 128 -7.19 2.44 13.81
C SER A 128 -7.76 1.35 14.73
N SER A 129 -9.07 1.13 14.72
CA SER A 129 -9.71 0.05 15.49
C SER A 129 -9.75 -1.29 14.78
N ILE A 130 -9.49 -1.34 13.46
CA ILE A 130 -9.54 -2.57 12.66
C ILE A 130 -8.29 -3.41 12.94
N GLU A 131 -8.45 -4.60 13.51
CA GLU A 131 -7.36 -5.56 13.59
C GLU A 131 -7.14 -6.19 12.21
N VAL A 132 -5.90 -6.15 11.72
CA VAL A 132 -5.50 -6.72 10.43
C VAL A 132 -4.58 -7.90 10.66
N LYS A 133 -4.85 -9.03 10.01
CA LYS A 133 -4.07 -10.25 10.10
C LYS A 133 -3.68 -10.74 8.72
N THR A 134 -2.41 -11.07 8.53
CA THR A 134 -1.90 -11.67 7.30
C THR A 134 -1.50 -13.11 7.56
N TYR A 135 -1.95 -13.99 6.68
CA TYR A 135 -1.63 -15.41 6.67
C TYR A 135 -0.93 -15.77 5.36
N VAL A 136 0.07 -16.65 5.43
CA VAL A 136 0.70 -17.31 4.29
C VAL A 136 0.62 -18.81 4.55
N GLU A 137 0.04 -19.60 3.63
CA GLU A 137 -0.18 -21.04 3.79
C GLU A 137 -0.83 -21.40 5.14
N ASP A 138 -1.89 -20.67 5.53
CA ASP A 138 -2.60 -20.82 6.81
C ASP A 138 -1.78 -20.42 8.08
N GLU A 139 -0.51 -20.05 7.96
CA GLU A 139 0.29 -19.55 9.07
C GLU A 139 0.06 -18.05 9.27
N LEU A 140 -0.25 -17.63 10.50
CA LEU A 140 -0.32 -16.22 10.87
C LEU A 140 1.09 -15.62 10.88
N VAL A 141 1.39 -14.78 9.90
CA VAL A 141 2.72 -14.15 9.73
C VAL A 141 2.78 -12.72 10.24
N GLY A 142 1.64 -12.06 10.44
CA GLY A 142 1.61 -10.71 11.01
C GLY A 142 0.22 -10.29 11.46
N ALA A 143 0.17 -9.44 12.50
CA ALA A 143 -1.05 -8.82 12.98
C ALA A 143 -0.77 -7.40 13.50
N ALA A 144 -1.63 -6.45 13.15
CA ALA A 144 -1.51 -5.06 13.59
C ALA A 144 -2.84 -4.30 13.42
N ASN A 145 -2.91 -3.12 14.02
CA ASN A 145 -3.93 -2.13 13.69
C ASN A 145 -3.30 -0.98 12.90
N PRO A 146 -4.02 -0.35 11.96
CA PRO A 146 -3.55 0.86 11.29
C PRO A 146 -3.16 1.95 12.31
N PRO A 147 -1.95 2.52 12.21
CA PRO A 147 -1.55 3.61 13.08
C PRO A 147 -2.47 4.84 12.93
N ALA A 148 -2.77 5.49 14.05
CA ALA A 148 -3.51 6.75 14.05
C ALA A 148 -2.67 7.90 13.45
N PRO A 149 -3.31 8.98 12.94
CA PRO A 149 -2.60 10.18 12.53
C PRO A 149 -1.70 10.73 13.68
N PRO A 150 -0.57 11.37 13.33
CA PRO A 150 -0.11 11.78 12.01
C PRO A 150 0.58 10.68 11.19
N ALA A 151 0.75 9.48 11.75
CA ALA A 151 1.33 8.32 11.07
C ALA A 151 0.29 7.56 10.22
N GLY A 152 0.66 6.37 9.76
CA GLY A 152 -0.24 5.44 9.07
C GLY A 152 -0.83 5.97 7.76
N PRO A 153 -2.04 5.52 7.40
CA PRO A 153 -2.64 5.83 6.11
C PRO A 153 -2.78 7.33 5.82
N MET A 154 -3.16 8.14 6.83
CA MET A 154 -3.32 9.58 6.65
C MET A 154 -1.99 10.29 6.43
N GLY A 155 -0.94 9.90 7.16
CA GLY A 155 0.42 10.41 6.95
C GLY A 155 0.96 10.06 5.57
N ALA A 156 0.71 8.84 5.11
CA ALA A 156 1.09 8.40 3.75
C ALA A 156 0.38 9.23 2.67
N ALA A 157 -0.93 9.50 2.83
CA ALA A 157 -1.68 10.33 1.91
C ALA A 157 -1.15 11.78 1.88
N ALA A 158 -0.91 12.37 3.04
CA ALA A 158 -0.36 13.72 3.17
C ALA A 158 1.01 13.83 2.47
N PHE A 159 1.91 12.88 2.74
CA PHE A 159 3.22 12.79 2.09
C PHE A 159 3.07 12.71 0.56
N LEU A 160 2.22 11.79 0.06
CA LEU A 160 2.06 11.60 -1.38
C LEU A 160 1.54 12.85 -2.07
N VAL A 161 0.48 13.46 -1.52
CA VAL A 161 -0.11 14.68 -2.09
C VAL A 161 0.93 15.80 -2.14
N GLY A 162 1.65 16.05 -1.05
CA GLY A 162 2.74 17.03 -1.03
C GLY A 162 3.85 16.71 -2.03
N ASN A 163 4.27 15.46 -2.11
CA ASN A 163 5.30 15.02 -3.06
C ASN A 163 4.87 15.24 -4.52
N LEU A 164 3.65 14.86 -4.88
CA LEU A 164 3.12 15.04 -6.24
C LEU A 164 2.95 16.52 -6.58
N THR A 165 2.45 17.34 -5.66
CA THR A 165 2.28 18.79 -5.83
C THR A 165 3.62 19.47 -6.10
N ARG A 166 4.63 19.24 -5.25
CA ARG A 166 5.97 19.82 -5.44
C ARG A 166 6.63 19.39 -6.75
N ARG A 167 6.31 18.20 -7.25
CA ARG A 167 6.80 17.67 -8.54
C ARG A 167 5.94 18.09 -9.74
N GLY A 168 4.91 18.90 -9.55
CA GLY A 168 3.99 19.33 -10.62
C GLY A 168 3.25 18.16 -11.28
N ARG A 169 2.99 17.07 -10.52
CA ARG A 169 2.26 15.90 -11.03
C ARG A 169 0.77 16.06 -10.77
N PRO A 170 -0.08 15.69 -11.73
CA PRO A 170 -1.52 15.80 -11.55
C PRO A 170 -2.02 14.85 -10.44
N ILE A 171 -2.97 15.34 -9.66
CA ILE A 171 -3.67 14.58 -8.61
C ILE A 171 -5.15 14.55 -8.97
N PRO A 172 -5.57 13.61 -9.82
CA PRO A 172 -6.98 13.52 -10.22
C PRO A 172 -7.83 13.02 -9.06
N SER A 173 -9.09 13.46 -8.98
CA SER A 173 -10.09 12.81 -8.14
C SER A 173 -10.21 11.32 -8.50
N GLY A 174 -10.38 10.47 -7.50
CA GLY A 174 -10.34 9.01 -7.66
C GLY A 174 -8.93 8.41 -7.70
N LEU A 175 -7.87 9.22 -7.47
CA LEU A 175 -6.52 8.68 -7.33
C LEU A 175 -6.46 7.79 -6.08
N ARG A 176 -5.98 6.53 -6.24
CA ARG A 176 -5.84 5.59 -5.13
C ARG A 176 -4.43 5.57 -4.59
N ILE A 177 -4.34 5.34 -3.29
CA ILE A 177 -3.09 5.31 -2.52
C ILE A 177 -3.04 3.99 -1.75
N SER A 178 -2.05 3.16 -2.02
CA SER A 178 -1.61 2.04 -1.19
C SER A 178 -0.75 2.63 -0.08
N SER A 179 -1.21 2.55 1.17
CA SER A 179 -0.77 3.48 2.22
C SER A 179 0.36 2.95 3.12
N GLY A 180 0.94 1.83 2.76
CA GLY A 180 2.05 1.19 3.48
C GLY A 180 1.64 -0.02 4.30
N ALA A 181 2.56 -0.97 4.38
CA ALA A 181 2.38 -2.26 5.04
C ALA A 181 1.97 -2.11 6.51
N LEU A 182 0.83 -2.67 6.88
CA LEU A 182 0.30 -2.64 8.25
C LEU A 182 0.91 -3.75 9.11
N THR A 183 0.94 -4.97 8.58
CA THR A 183 1.37 -6.16 9.32
C THR A 183 2.83 -6.53 9.08
N GLY A 184 3.52 -5.81 8.22
CA GLY A 184 4.87 -6.10 7.74
C GLY A 184 4.89 -6.57 6.29
N ILE A 185 6.11 -6.81 5.79
CA ILE A 185 6.40 -7.35 4.47
C ILE A 185 6.55 -8.86 4.64
N HIS A 186 5.71 -9.65 3.99
CA HIS A 186 5.69 -11.12 4.17
C HIS A 186 6.06 -11.79 2.86
N ASP A 187 7.24 -12.39 2.83
CA ASP A 187 7.77 -13.08 1.66
C ASP A 187 6.84 -14.20 1.21
N VAL A 188 6.64 -14.28 -0.11
CA VAL A 188 5.86 -15.34 -0.75
C VAL A 188 6.58 -15.85 -2.00
N THR A 189 6.21 -17.05 -2.43
CA THR A 189 6.72 -17.66 -3.66
C THR A 189 5.57 -18.14 -4.54
N VAL A 190 5.87 -18.33 -5.82
CA VAL A 190 4.90 -18.89 -6.78
C VAL A 190 4.31 -20.20 -6.27
N GLY A 191 2.99 -20.33 -6.37
CA GLY A 191 2.22 -21.48 -5.92
C GLY A 191 1.67 -21.37 -4.49
N GLN A 192 2.13 -20.39 -3.69
CA GLN A 192 1.59 -20.15 -2.35
C GLN A 192 0.27 -19.39 -2.37
N HIS A 193 -0.49 -19.56 -1.29
CA HIS A 193 -1.68 -18.80 -1.00
C HIS A 193 -1.43 -17.84 0.17
N SER A 194 -2.08 -16.69 0.11
CA SER A 194 -2.11 -15.74 1.21
C SER A 194 -3.54 -15.27 1.47
N LYS A 195 -3.82 -14.97 2.72
CA LYS A 195 -5.09 -14.39 3.14
C LYS A 195 -4.84 -13.19 4.04
N VAL A 196 -5.53 -12.09 3.76
CA VAL A 196 -5.52 -10.92 4.63
C VAL A 196 -6.92 -10.70 5.18
N LEU A 197 -7.05 -10.73 6.51
CA LEU A 197 -8.28 -10.50 7.24
C LEU A 197 -8.28 -9.10 7.86
N PHE A 198 -9.35 -8.34 7.62
CA PHE A 198 -9.63 -7.06 8.27
C PHE A 198 -10.87 -7.23 9.14
N ASP A 199 -10.69 -7.24 10.45
CA ASP A 199 -11.75 -7.58 11.40
C ASP A 199 -12.97 -6.66 11.25
N GLY A 200 -14.16 -7.27 11.18
CA GLY A 200 -15.44 -6.57 10.99
C GLY A 200 -15.64 -5.91 9.61
N VAL A 201 -14.69 -6.07 8.66
CA VAL A 201 -14.80 -5.50 7.30
C VAL A 201 -14.85 -6.59 6.22
N GLY A 202 -13.87 -7.50 6.21
CA GLY A 202 -13.79 -8.55 5.20
C GLY A 202 -12.41 -9.15 5.09
N GLU A 203 -12.25 -9.97 4.05
CA GLU A 203 -10.97 -10.64 3.77
C GLU A 203 -10.63 -10.58 2.29
N ILE A 204 -9.36 -10.79 1.96
CA ILE A 204 -8.83 -10.90 0.61
C ILE A 204 -8.01 -12.19 0.55
N ASP A 205 -8.44 -13.13 -0.31
CA ASP A 205 -7.71 -14.34 -0.62
C ASP A 205 -6.85 -14.11 -1.88
N ILE A 206 -5.64 -14.64 -1.88
CA ILE A 206 -4.64 -14.37 -2.92
C ILE A 206 -3.97 -15.68 -3.33
N GLU A 207 -3.89 -15.92 -4.62
CA GLU A 207 -3.07 -16.99 -5.23
C GLU A 207 -1.86 -16.34 -5.91
N ILE A 208 -0.66 -16.72 -5.48
CA ILE A 208 0.59 -16.21 -6.07
C ILE A 208 0.95 -17.08 -7.27
N VAL A 209 1.05 -16.43 -8.44
CA VAL A 209 1.34 -17.11 -9.70
C VAL A 209 2.61 -16.54 -10.37
N ALA A 210 3.25 -17.33 -11.22
CA ALA A 210 4.37 -16.83 -11.99
C ALA A 210 3.90 -15.74 -12.98
N LEU A 211 4.75 -14.74 -13.19
CA LEU A 211 4.57 -13.77 -14.27
C LEU A 211 4.84 -14.50 -15.58
N ASP A 212 3.84 -14.57 -16.46
CA ASP A 212 4.01 -15.08 -17.82
C ASP A 212 5.00 -14.20 -18.59
N GLU A 213 5.91 -14.84 -19.38
CA GLU A 213 6.89 -14.16 -20.22
C GLU A 213 6.25 -13.37 -21.38
#